data_d01c68b6e7f54749f1ce12f799f4a5d6
#
_entry.id   d01c68b6e7f54749f1ce12f799f4a5d6
#
_cell.length_a   1.000
_cell.length_b   1.000
_cell.length_c   1.000
_cell.angle_alpha   90.00
_cell.angle_beta   90.00
_cell.angle_gamma   90.00
#
_symmetry.space_group_name_H-M   'P 1'
#
loop_
_entity.id
_entity.type
_entity.pdbx_description
1 polymer ?
#
loop_
_entity_poly.entity_id
_entity_poly.type
_entity_poly.pdbx_seq_one_letter_code
_entity_poly.pdbx_strand_id
1 'polypeptide(L)'
;RYYDIDLAEAITLSGQLIIQFIADKLNTFLNETFKTEEYDYVVASDTDSVYLRCGNLVDKVCPSTNTKQEMVEFLHKASEEIILPFIEKQYADLSETMGAMCPEVISMEREVIADKAVWTAKKRYMMRVYDSEGVRYDPPKQKIMGIETTRSSTPQVVRDSLKEAVNLILTTDEDTVIKFIDDFREKFKTFSVEEIAFPRGVNGIKKYASHKFIYQKSTPIAVKGSLIYNHYVDRLGLHKKYRKIVDGDKIKFVH
;
A
#
# COMPACT_ATOMS: atom_id res chain seq x y z
N ARG A 1 19.22 -3.35 -24.17
CA ARG A 1 18.24 -2.48 -23.48
C ARG A 1 18.51 -1.07 -23.94
N TYR A 2 17.56 -0.49 -24.60
CA TYR A 2 17.59 0.94 -24.91
C TYR A 2 17.20 1.68 -23.62
N TYR A 3 18.08 2.56 -23.14
CA TYR A 3 17.83 3.42 -22.00
C TYR A 3 17.83 4.86 -22.52
N ASP A 4 16.65 5.49 -22.46
CA ASP A 4 16.43 6.88 -22.85
C ASP A 4 15.84 7.58 -21.64
N ILE A 5 16.57 8.53 -21.09
CA ILE A 5 16.18 9.25 -19.87
C ILE A 5 15.10 10.28 -20.18
N ASP A 6 15.17 10.92 -21.36
CA ASP A 6 14.23 11.97 -21.78
C ASP A 6 12.85 11.35 -22.03
N LEU A 7 12.81 10.14 -22.64
CA LEU A 7 11.58 9.38 -22.82
C LEU A 7 10.97 8.95 -21.46
N ALA A 8 11.79 8.51 -20.53
CA ALA A 8 11.31 8.12 -19.19
C ALA A 8 10.77 9.31 -18.41
N GLU A 9 11.41 10.47 -18.53
CA GLU A 9 10.94 11.73 -17.95
C GLU A 9 9.63 12.19 -18.59
N ALA A 10 9.52 12.16 -19.91
CA ALA A 10 8.31 12.52 -20.64
C ALA A 10 7.11 11.67 -20.22
N ILE A 11 7.26 10.34 -20.11
CA ILE A 11 6.22 9.44 -19.63
C ILE A 11 5.78 9.82 -18.21
N THR A 12 6.74 10.10 -17.33
CA THR A 12 6.43 10.44 -15.93
C THR A 12 5.70 11.76 -15.81
N LEU A 13 6.15 12.80 -16.52
CA LEU A 13 5.54 14.13 -16.52
C LEU A 13 4.15 14.12 -17.15
N SER A 14 3.97 13.35 -18.24
CA SER A 14 2.66 13.17 -18.86
C SER A 14 1.67 12.49 -17.90
N GLY A 15 2.09 11.44 -17.20
CA GLY A 15 1.26 10.78 -16.20
C GLY A 15 0.87 11.71 -15.05
N GLN A 16 1.79 12.56 -14.58
CA GLN A 16 1.48 13.56 -13.55
C GLN A 16 0.48 14.60 -14.04
N LEU A 17 0.64 15.11 -15.26
CA LEU A 17 -0.29 16.05 -15.86
C LEU A 17 -1.69 15.46 -15.97
N ILE A 18 -1.80 14.25 -16.51
CA ILE A 18 -3.07 13.55 -16.74
C ILE A 18 -3.82 13.33 -15.44
N ILE A 19 -3.13 12.83 -14.39
CA ILE A 19 -3.81 12.53 -13.12
C ILE A 19 -4.25 13.79 -12.38
N GLN A 20 -3.47 14.87 -12.44
CA GLN A 20 -3.84 16.16 -11.85
C GLN A 20 -5.02 16.77 -12.61
N PHE A 21 -4.95 16.80 -13.94
CA PHE A 21 -6.03 17.30 -14.78
C PHE A 21 -7.35 16.62 -14.48
N ILE A 22 -7.38 15.27 -14.43
CA ILE A 22 -8.63 14.55 -14.22
C ILE A 22 -9.14 14.72 -12.77
N ALA A 23 -8.26 14.84 -11.78
CA ALA A 23 -8.64 15.10 -10.39
C ALA A 23 -9.35 16.45 -10.26
N ASP A 24 -8.83 17.51 -10.87
CA ASP A 24 -9.44 18.85 -10.86
C ASP A 24 -10.79 18.85 -11.61
N LYS A 25 -10.86 18.20 -12.77
CA LYS A 25 -12.09 18.07 -13.54
C LYS A 25 -13.18 17.31 -12.80
N LEU A 26 -12.81 16.22 -12.11
CA LEU A 26 -13.75 15.44 -11.29
C LEU A 26 -14.28 16.25 -10.11
N ASN A 27 -13.43 16.99 -9.39
CA ASN A 27 -13.88 17.85 -8.30
C ASN A 27 -14.88 18.89 -8.82
N THR A 28 -14.60 19.57 -9.92
CA THR A 28 -15.51 20.56 -10.52
C THR A 28 -16.82 19.91 -10.93
N PHE A 29 -16.78 18.83 -11.70
CA PHE A 29 -17.96 18.12 -12.20
C PHE A 29 -18.87 17.62 -11.07
N LEU A 30 -18.27 17.03 -10.01
CA LEU A 30 -19.04 16.51 -8.89
C LEU A 30 -19.65 17.62 -8.04
N ASN A 31 -18.95 18.76 -7.85
CA ASN A 31 -19.51 19.93 -7.17
C ASN A 31 -20.71 20.53 -7.95
N GLU A 32 -20.58 20.67 -9.26
CA GLU A 32 -21.70 21.15 -10.11
C GLU A 32 -22.90 20.18 -10.09
N THR A 33 -22.63 18.88 -10.25
CA THR A 33 -23.66 17.84 -10.29
C THR A 33 -24.43 17.73 -8.98
N PHE A 34 -23.74 17.77 -7.84
CA PHE A 34 -24.34 17.60 -6.52
C PHE A 34 -24.67 18.91 -5.82
N LYS A 35 -24.44 20.04 -6.47
CA LYS A 35 -24.70 21.39 -5.93
C LYS A 35 -24.04 21.58 -4.57
N THR A 36 -22.76 21.22 -4.49
CA THR A 36 -21.89 21.45 -3.35
C THR A 36 -20.95 22.60 -3.65
N GLU A 37 -20.55 23.37 -2.63
CA GLU A 37 -19.60 24.48 -2.76
C GLU A 37 -18.24 23.99 -2.26
N GLU A 38 -17.24 23.98 -3.16
CA GLU A 38 -15.83 23.66 -2.85
C GLU A 38 -15.62 22.38 -2.03
N TYR A 39 -16.49 21.37 -2.24
CA TYR A 39 -16.30 20.08 -1.57
C TYR A 39 -15.21 19.30 -2.26
N ASP A 40 -14.25 18.81 -1.48
CA ASP A 40 -13.15 18.01 -2.00
C ASP A 40 -13.59 16.54 -2.14
N TYR A 41 -13.98 16.17 -3.35
CA TYR A 41 -14.36 14.79 -3.69
C TYR A 41 -13.15 13.90 -3.95
N VAL A 42 -12.05 14.44 -4.50
CA VAL A 42 -10.82 13.70 -4.74
C VAL A 42 -9.92 13.79 -3.52
N VAL A 43 -10.01 12.81 -2.63
CA VAL A 43 -9.28 12.81 -1.35
C VAL A 43 -7.84 12.31 -1.45
N ALA A 44 -7.50 11.58 -2.51
CA ALA A 44 -6.15 11.12 -2.79
C ALA A 44 -5.99 10.74 -4.26
N SER A 45 -4.75 10.77 -4.75
CA SER A 45 -4.34 10.21 -6.03
C SER A 45 -3.00 9.50 -5.89
N ASP A 46 -2.77 8.46 -6.68
CA ASP A 46 -1.47 7.77 -6.73
C ASP A 46 -1.19 7.28 -8.15
N THR A 47 -0.18 7.87 -8.77
CA THR A 47 0.35 7.54 -10.10
C THR A 47 -0.70 7.61 -11.21
N ASP A 48 -1.63 6.69 -11.27
CA ASP A 48 -2.67 6.48 -12.29
C ASP A 48 -4.08 6.26 -11.70
N SER A 49 -4.24 6.46 -10.42
CA SER A 49 -5.52 6.29 -9.73
C SER A 49 -5.97 7.52 -8.97
N VAL A 50 -7.30 7.74 -8.88
CA VAL A 50 -7.95 8.75 -8.05
C VAL A 50 -8.89 8.08 -7.05
N TYR A 51 -9.00 8.63 -5.85
CA TYR A 51 -9.86 8.14 -4.78
C TYR A 51 -10.94 9.17 -4.49
N LEU A 52 -12.19 8.79 -4.74
CA LEU A 52 -13.34 9.65 -4.59
C LEU A 52 -14.07 9.42 -3.27
N ARG A 53 -14.39 10.49 -2.58
CA ARG A 53 -15.22 10.48 -1.37
C ARG A 53 -16.68 10.63 -1.74
N CYS A 54 -17.40 9.50 -1.82
CA CYS A 54 -18.79 9.45 -2.27
C CYS A 54 -19.82 9.40 -1.13
N GLY A 55 -19.43 9.62 0.14
CA GLY A 55 -20.33 9.56 1.28
C GLY A 55 -21.55 10.48 1.13
N ASN A 56 -21.33 11.75 0.80
CA ASN A 56 -22.41 12.72 0.58
C ASN A 56 -23.37 12.33 -0.54
N LEU A 57 -22.88 11.62 -1.57
CA LEU A 57 -23.71 11.12 -2.65
C LEU A 57 -24.61 9.98 -2.15
N VAL A 58 -24.02 9.03 -1.44
CA VAL A 58 -24.76 7.90 -0.84
C VAL A 58 -25.83 8.43 0.13
N ASP A 59 -25.47 9.37 1.01
CA ASP A 59 -26.40 9.94 1.98
C ASP A 59 -27.57 10.71 1.35
N LYS A 60 -27.36 11.34 0.19
CA LYS A 60 -28.42 12.08 -0.54
C LYS A 60 -29.34 11.17 -1.34
N VAL A 61 -28.83 10.08 -1.91
CA VAL A 61 -29.56 9.27 -2.90
C VAL A 61 -30.03 7.94 -2.31
N CYS A 62 -29.28 7.34 -1.40
CA CYS A 62 -29.64 6.07 -0.81
C CYS A 62 -30.42 6.29 0.50
N PRO A 63 -31.65 5.78 0.62
CA PRO A 63 -32.38 5.79 1.89
C PRO A 63 -31.56 5.10 3.00
N SER A 64 -31.75 5.53 4.24
CA SER A 64 -31.08 4.95 5.42
C SER A 64 -31.41 3.46 5.66
N THR A 65 -32.44 2.96 4.98
CA THR A 65 -32.85 1.54 5.00
C THR A 65 -32.06 0.66 4.04
N ASN A 66 -31.27 1.24 3.13
CA ASN A 66 -30.50 0.46 2.18
C ASN A 66 -29.39 -0.34 2.87
N THR A 67 -29.23 -1.56 2.39
CA THR A 67 -28.11 -2.42 2.78
C THR A 67 -26.79 -1.90 2.20
N LYS A 68 -25.67 -2.34 2.75
CA LYS A 68 -24.36 -2.01 2.19
C LYS A 68 -24.20 -2.49 0.75
N GLN A 69 -24.77 -3.62 0.41
CA GLN A 69 -24.72 -4.18 -0.95
C GLN A 69 -25.51 -3.32 -1.94
N GLU A 70 -26.65 -2.78 -1.57
CA GLU A 70 -27.44 -1.85 -2.40
C GLU A 70 -26.69 -0.52 -2.62
N MET A 71 -26.02 0.00 -1.59
CA MET A 71 -25.19 1.21 -1.70
C MET A 71 -24.00 0.96 -2.64
N VAL A 72 -23.36 -0.21 -2.57
CA VAL A 72 -22.26 -0.60 -3.44
C VAL A 72 -22.73 -0.75 -4.88
N GLU A 73 -23.93 -1.35 -5.11
CA GLU A 73 -24.51 -1.45 -6.43
C GLU A 73 -24.82 -0.08 -7.02
N PHE A 74 -25.38 0.83 -6.21
CA PHE A 74 -25.62 2.21 -6.62
C PHE A 74 -24.30 2.90 -7.04
N LEU A 75 -23.23 2.79 -6.25
CA LEU A 75 -21.93 3.40 -6.55
C LEU A 75 -21.30 2.77 -7.80
N HIS A 76 -21.48 1.47 -8.00
CA HIS A 76 -21.05 0.81 -9.23
C HIS A 76 -21.71 1.40 -10.45
N LYS A 77 -23.06 1.49 -10.46
CA LYS A 77 -23.82 2.09 -11.57
C LYS A 77 -23.46 3.55 -11.79
N ALA A 78 -23.35 4.33 -10.73
CA ALA A 78 -22.93 5.74 -10.83
C ALA A 78 -21.53 5.89 -11.44
N SER A 79 -20.61 4.97 -11.12
CA SER A 79 -19.29 4.96 -11.74
C SER A 79 -19.36 4.65 -13.24
N GLU A 80 -20.06 3.60 -13.63
CA GLU A 80 -20.13 3.15 -15.01
C GLU A 80 -20.95 4.11 -15.92
N GLU A 81 -22.04 4.65 -15.39
CA GLU A 81 -22.98 5.43 -16.20
C GLU A 81 -22.71 6.94 -16.20
N ILE A 82 -21.98 7.45 -15.19
CA ILE A 82 -21.78 8.90 -15.02
C ILE A 82 -20.30 9.26 -14.96
N ILE A 83 -19.53 8.63 -14.06
CA ILE A 83 -18.16 9.06 -13.78
C ILE A 83 -17.21 8.65 -14.92
N LEU A 84 -17.24 7.40 -15.33
CA LEU A 84 -16.35 6.90 -16.39
C LEU A 84 -16.61 7.57 -17.74
N PRO A 85 -17.85 7.75 -18.22
CA PRO A 85 -18.10 8.50 -19.46
C PRO A 85 -17.63 9.96 -19.39
N PHE A 86 -17.74 10.60 -18.24
CA PHE A 86 -17.18 11.93 -18.03
C PHE A 86 -15.65 11.92 -18.17
N ILE A 87 -14.96 10.96 -17.51
CA ILE A 87 -13.50 10.82 -17.58
C ILE A 87 -13.04 10.58 -19.02
N GLU A 88 -13.68 9.68 -19.73
CA GLU A 88 -13.38 9.37 -21.15
C GLU A 88 -13.47 10.61 -22.01
N LYS A 89 -14.54 11.41 -21.85
CA LYS A 89 -14.69 12.68 -22.55
C LYS A 89 -13.55 13.65 -22.21
N GLN A 90 -13.21 13.80 -20.94
CA GLN A 90 -12.11 14.70 -20.54
C GLN A 90 -10.75 14.24 -21.09
N TYR A 91 -10.50 12.95 -21.20
CA TYR A 91 -9.29 12.42 -21.80
C TYR A 91 -9.26 12.66 -23.32
N ALA A 92 -10.38 12.54 -24.01
CA ALA A 92 -10.49 12.87 -25.44
C ALA A 92 -10.17 14.38 -25.66
N ASP A 93 -10.79 15.26 -24.88
CA ASP A 93 -10.58 16.71 -24.95
C ASP A 93 -9.11 17.07 -24.67
N LEU A 94 -8.49 16.44 -23.67
CA LEU A 94 -7.06 16.64 -23.33
C LEU A 94 -6.17 16.14 -24.47
N SER A 95 -6.45 14.95 -25.00
CA SER A 95 -5.66 14.35 -26.09
C SER A 95 -5.69 15.21 -27.35
N GLU A 96 -6.85 15.76 -27.71
CA GLU A 96 -6.98 16.70 -28.82
C GLU A 96 -6.15 17.98 -28.57
N THR A 97 -6.28 18.56 -27.37
CA THR A 97 -5.53 19.78 -26.98
C THR A 97 -4.02 19.58 -27.04
N MET A 98 -3.56 18.39 -26.64
CA MET A 98 -2.15 18.04 -26.64
C MET A 98 -1.64 17.51 -27.99
N GLY A 99 -2.49 17.36 -28.98
CA GLY A 99 -2.13 16.81 -30.29
C GLY A 99 -1.66 15.34 -30.20
N ALA A 100 -2.25 14.54 -29.32
CA ALA A 100 -1.88 13.13 -29.17
C ALA A 100 -2.23 12.31 -30.42
N MET A 101 -1.28 11.46 -30.85
CA MET A 101 -1.50 10.62 -32.04
C MET A 101 -2.46 9.45 -31.80
N CYS A 102 -2.60 8.98 -30.56
CA CYS A 102 -3.45 7.87 -30.17
C CYS A 102 -4.27 8.25 -28.92
N PRO A 103 -5.34 9.05 -29.06
CA PRO A 103 -6.12 9.54 -27.92
C PRO A 103 -6.86 8.43 -27.17
N GLU A 104 -7.16 7.32 -27.82
CA GLU A 104 -7.90 6.18 -27.28
C GLU A 104 -7.11 5.28 -26.33
N VAL A 105 -5.81 5.53 -26.15
CA VAL A 105 -4.93 4.68 -25.33
C VAL A 105 -5.10 4.95 -23.83
N ILE A 106 -5.61 6.14 -23.46
CA ILE A 106 -5.77 6.53 -22.05
C ILE A 106 -7.20 6.24 -21.63
N SER A 107 -7.35 5.33 -20.67
CA SER A 107 -8.64 5.00 -20.07
C SER A 107 -8.50 4.83 -18.55
N MET A 108 -9.60 4.95 -17.84
CA MET A 108 -9.72 4.57 -16.42
C MET A 108 -10.85 3.54 -16.25
N GLU A 109 -10.68 2.70 -15.25
CA GLU A 109 -11.69 1.72 -14.83
C GLU A 109 -11.95 1.87 -13.34
N ARG A 110 -13.14 1.43 -12.90
CA ARG A 110 -13.47 1.39 -11.47
C ARG A 110 -12.83 0.18 -10.82
N GLU A 111 -11.79 0.40 -10.02
CA GLU A 111 -11.07 -0.68 -9.35
C GLU A 111 -11.75 -1.14 -8.06
N VAL A 112 -12.09 -0.21 -7.15
CA VAL A 112 -12.52 -0.56 -5.78
C VAL A 112 -13.70 0.28 -5.33
N ILE A 113 -14.64 -0.34 -4.57
CA ILE A 113 -15.62 0.35 -3.74
C ILE A 113 -15.39 -0.08 -2.29
N ALA A 114 -15.14 0.90 -1.42
CA ALA A 114 -14.88 0.71 -0.01
C ALA A 114 -15.75 1.64 0.84
N ASP A 115 -16.14 1.23 2.04
CA ASP A 115 -16.92 2.09 2.94
C ASP A 115 -16.05 2.88 3.93
N LYS A 116 -14.83 2.41 4.19
CA LYS A 116 -13.83 3.12 4.99
C LYS A 116 -12.45 2.97 4.39
N ALA A 117 -11.70 4.06 4.40
CA ALA A 117 -10.31 4.08 4.00
C ALA A 117 -9.52 5.08 4.86
N VAL A 118 -8.24 4.76 5.12
CA VAL A 118 -7.32 5.59 5.87
C VAL A 118 -5.98 5.61 5.15
N TRP A 119 -5.50 6.81 4.82
CA TRP A 119 -4.16 7.04 4.29
C TRP A 119 -3.26 7.54 5.41
N THR A 120 -2.21 6.80 5.71
CA THR A 120 -1.22 7.17 6.74
C THR A 120 -0.04 7.94 6.16
N ALA A 121 0.26 7.74 4.89
CA ALA A 121 1.29 8.45 4.12
C ALA A 121 1.13 8.13 2.62
N LYS A 122 1.92 8.79 1.77
CA LYS A 122 2.01 8.46 0.34
C LYS A 122 2.32 6.97 0.14
N LYS A 123 1.52 6.27 -0.65
CA LYS A 123 1.61 4.82 -0.93
C LYS A 123 1.43 3.93 0.32
N ARG A 124 0.82 4.45 1.37
CA ARG A 124 0.55 3.71 2.61
C ARG A 124 -0.89 3.95 3.04
N TYR A 125 -1.74 2.97 2.78
CA TYR A 125 -3.17 3.06 3.08
C TYR A 125 -3.77 1.70 3.46
N MET A 126 -4.92 1.77 4.08
CA MET A 126 -5.77 0.63 4.39
C MET A 126 -7.22 0.98 4.08
N MET A 127 -7.98 0.00 3.58
CA MET A 127 -9.40 0.19 3.28
C MET A 127 -10.19 -1.11 3.46
N ARG A 128 -11.48 -0.95 3.75
CA ARG A 128 -12.46 -2.03 3.86
C ARG A 128 -13.28 -2.10 2.58
N VAL A 129 -12.99 -3.11 1.78
CA VAL A 129 -13.44 -3.23 0.39
C VAL A 129 -14.65 -4.16 0.29
N TYR A 130 -15.72 -3.67 -0.33
CA TYR A 130 -16.92 -4.42 -0.65
C TYR A 130 -16.98 -4.88 -2.10
N ASP A 131 -16.26 -4.21 -3.00
CA ASP A 131 -16.13 -4.60 -4.40
C ASP A 131 -14.73 -4.30 -4.91
N SER A 132 -14.14 -5.21 -5.67
CA SER A 132 -12.90 -5.00 -6.39
C SER A 132 -13.07 -5.56 -7.81
N GLU A 133 -13.00 -4.69 -8.81
CA GLU A 133 -13.12 -5.05 -10.23
C GLU A 133 -14.38 -5.88 -10.55
N GLY A 134 -15.53 -5.54 -9.91
CA GLY A 134 -16.80 -6.26 -10.06
C GLY A 134 -16.96 -7.50 -9.18
N VAL A 135 -15.93 -7.91 -8.44
CA VAL A 135 -16.03 -9.01 -7.46
C VAL A 135 -16.54 -8.46 -6.12
N ARG A 136 -17.71 -8.91 -5.68
CA ARG A 136 -18.34 -8.54 -4.42
C ARG A 136 -17.79 -9.34 -3.25
N TYR A 137 -17.61 -8.68 -2.11
CA TYR A 137 -17.15 -9.29 -0.86
C TYR A 137 -18.18 -9.12 0.25
N ASP A 138 -18.60 -10.24 0.85
CA ASP A 138 -19.41 -10.29 2.05
C ASP A 138 -18.97 -11.50 2.90
N PRO A 139 -18.26 -11.27 4.02
CA PRO A 139 -17.87 -9.99 4.63
C PRO A 139 -16.82 -9.22 3.79
N PRO A 140 -16.71 -7.88 4.00
CA PRO A 140 -15.77 -7.04 3.26
C PRO A 140 -14.33 -7.45 3.49
N LYS A 141 -13.52 -7.31 2.44
CA LYS A 141 -12.10 -7.63 2.44
C LYS A 141 -11.25 -6.42 2.83
N GLN A 142 -10.18 -6.64 3.58
CA GLN A 142 -9.17 -5.61 3.84
C GLN A 142 -8.18 -5.51 2.68
N LYS A 143 -8.01 -4.31 2.10
CA LYS A 143 -6.92 -3.98 1.18
C LYS A 143 -5.92 -3.12 1.94
N ILE A 144 -4.68 -3.59 2.07
CA ILE A 144 -3.61 -2.92 2.81
C ILE A 144 -2.42 -2.75 1.89
N MET A 145 -1.95 -1.51 1.73
CA MET A 145 -0.83 -1.15 0.88
C MET A 145 0.25 -0.41 1.65
N GLY A 146 1.51 -0.81 1.42
CA GLY A 146 2.68 -0.13 1.96
C GLY A 146 2.88 -0.22 3.48
N ILE A 147 1.97 -0.87 4.22
CA ILE A 147 2.04 -1.06 5.66
C ILE A 147 2.82 -2.34 5.98
N GLU A 148 3.47 -2.38 7.14
CA GLU A 148 4.36 -3.48 7.55
C GLU A 148 3.68 -4.83 7.72
N THR A 149 2.35 -4.88 7.72
CA THR A 149 1.55 -6.13 7.75
C THR A 149 1.86 -7.11 6.62
N THR A 150 2.32 -6.59 5.47
CA THR A 150 2.58 -7.38 4.25
C THR A 150 4.07 -7.67 4.04
N ARG A 151 4.94 -7.03 4.82
CA ARG A 151 6.39 -7.16 4.62
C ARG A 151 6.94 -8.44 5.26
N SER A 152 7.60 -9.26 4.46
CA SER A 152 8.28 -10.48 4.95
C SER A 152 9.44 -10.21 5.93
N SER A 153 9.91 -8.95 5.99
CA SER A 153 10.95 -8.52 6.94
C SER A 153 10.41 -8.16 8.33
N THR A 154 9.09 -8.15 8.53
CA THR A 154 8.45 -7.92 9.83
C THR A 154 8.18 -9.27 10.49
N PRO A 155 8.45 -9.45 11.81
CA PRO A 155 8.14 -10.68 12.53
C PRO A 155 6.67 -11.06 12.41
N GLN A 156 6.36 -12.38 12.38
CA GLN A 156 4.99 -12.87 12.16
C GLN A 156 4.02 -12.36 13.21
N VAL A 157 4.38 -12.45 14.49
CA VAL A 157 3.54 -11.99 15.61
C VAL A 157 3.19 -10.51 15.51
N VAL A 158 4.11 -9.68 15.01
CA VAL A 158 3.87 -8.25 14.77
C VAL A 158 2.95 -8.05 13.58
N ARG A 159 3.13 -8.79 12.48
CA ARG A 159 2.26 -8.69 11.30
C ARG A 159 0.82 -9.06 11.64
N ASP A 160 0.62 -10.11 12.42
CA ASP A 160 -0.72 -10.55 12.79
C ASP A 160 -1.41 -9.53 13.70
N SER A 161 -0.69 -8.99 14.68
CA SER A 161 -1.23 -7.91 15.53
C SER A 161 -1.48 -6.61 14.76
N LEU A 162 -0.63 -6.26 13.78
CA LEU A 162 -0.89 -5.12 12.90
C LEU A 162 -2.13 -5.32 12.02
N LYS A 163 -2.41 -6.53 11.53
CA LYS A 163 -3.65 -6.82 10.79
C LYS A 163 -4.88 -6.67 11.67
N GLU A 164 -4.79 -7.13 12.92
CA GLU A 164 -5.85 -6.95 13.90
C GLU A 164 -6.08 -5.46 14.23
N ALA A 165 -5.00 -4.69 14.45
CA ALA A 165 -5.08 -3.25 14.63
C ALA A 165 -5.74 -2.54 13.45
N VAL A 166 -5.36 -2.89 12.21
CA VAL A 166 -6.00 -2.35 10.99
C VAL A 166 -7.49 -2.68 10.96
N ASN A 167 -7.87 -3.90 11.34
CA ASN A 167 -9.28 -4.26 11.44
C ASN A 167 -10.03 -3.37 12.44
N LEU A 168 -9.47 -3.18 13.62
CA LEU A 168 -10.07 -2.33 14.66
C LEU A 168 -10.20 -0.88 14.20
N ILE A 169 -9.16 -0.30 13.59
CA ILE A 169 -9.19 1.06 13.02
C ILE A 169 -10.33 1.23 12.00
N LEU A 170 -10.58 0.20 11.18
CA LEU A 170 -11.63 0.24 10.15
C LEU A 170 -13.03 -0.08 10.67
N THR A 171 -13.18 -0.65 11.88
CA THR A 171 -14.46 -1.19 12.34
C THR A 171 -14.94 -0.66 13.68
N THR A 172 -14.07 -0.09 14.51
CA THR A 172 -14.37 0.33 15.88
C THR A 172 -14.05 1.81 16.12
N ASP A 173 -14.14 2.24 17.38
CA ASP A 173 -13.80 3.58 17.85
C ASP A 173 -12.32 3.67 18.29
N GLU A 174 -11.89 4.89 18.56
CA GLU A 174 -10.52 5.22 18.96
C GLU A 174 -10.13 4.57 20.31
N ASP A 175 -11.03 4.57 21.29
CA ASP A 175 -10.76 4.01 22.62
C ASP A 175 -10.44 2.51 22.55
N THR A 176 -11.17 1.77 21.71
CA THR A 176 -10.92 0.35 21.46
C THR A 176 -9.55 0.12 20.83
N VAL A 177 -9.15 0.98 19.89
CA VAL A 177 -7.83 0.90 19.25
C VAL A 177 -6.71 1.20 20.25
N ILE A 178 -6.87 2.24 21.07
CA ILE A 178 -5.89 2.61 22.11
C ILE A 178 -5.71 1.46 23.10
N LYS A 179 -6.82 0.91 23.60
CA LYS A 179 -6.78 -0.25 24.51
C LYS A 179 -6.04 -1.44 23.91
N PHE A 180 -6.35 -1.77 22.63
CA PHE A 180 -5.64 -2.84 21.93
C PHE A 180 -4.13 -2.60 21.86
N ILE A 181 -3.70 -1.36 21.58
CA ILE A 181 -2.28 -1.00 21.53
C ILE A 181 -1.61 -1.19 22.90
N ASP A 182 -2.26 -0.79 23.98
CA ASP A 182 -1.72 -0.93 25.33
C ASP A 182 -1.64 -2.41 25.75
N ASP A 183 -2.67 -3.20 25.49
CA ASP A 183 -2.69 -4.64 25.71
C ASP A 183 -1.58 -5.34 24.89
N PHE A 184 -1.38 -4.92 23.63
CA PHE A 184 -0.31 -5.47 22.80
C PHE A 184 1.08 -5.10 23.31
N ARG A 185 1.28 -3.89 23.84
CA ARG A 185 2.56 -3.49 24.45
C ARG A 185 2.94 -4.39 25.61
N GLU A 186 1.98 -4.75 26.46
CA GLU A 186 2.24 -5.70 27.57
C GLU A 186 2.48 -7.12 27.04
N LYS A 187 1.69 -7.59 26.10
CA LYS A 187 1.86 -8.88 25.46
C LYS A 187 3.21 -9.00 24.75
N PHE A 188 3.68 -7.92 24.11
CA PHE A 188 4.97 -7.90 23.39
C PHE A 188 6.14 -8.23 24.30
N LYS A 189 6.11 -7.84 25.58
CA LYS A 189 7.13 -8.14 26.57
C LYS A 189 7.25 -9.63 26.91
N THR A 190 6.21 -10.41 26.61
CA THR A 190 6.15 -11.86 26.89
C THR A 190 6.64 -12.73 25.73
N PHE A 191 6.84 -12.18 24.56
CA PHE A 191 7.31 -12.93 23.40
C PHE A 191 8.76 -13.36 23.53
N SER A 192 9.08 -14.53 23.02
CA SER A 192 10.45 -15.02 22.93
C SER A 192 11.28 -14.19 21.92
N VAL A 193 12.59 -14.22 22.07
CA VAL A 193 13.51 -13.54 21.14
C VAL A 193 13.32 -14.04 19.69
N GLU A 194 13.05 -15.34 19.51
CA GLU A 194 12.83 -15.95 18.19
C GLU A 194 11.54 -15.45 17.51
N GLU A 195 10.51 -15.12 18.29
CA GLU A 195 9.23 -14.61 17.77
C GLU A 195 9.33 -13.17 17.28
N ILE A 196 10.10 -12.33 18.02
CA ILE A 196 10.23 -10.90 17.71
C ILE A 196 11.43 -10.56 16.82
N ALA A 197 12.32 -11.52 16.57
CA ALA A 197 13.51 -11.31 15.77
C ALA A 197 13.16 -11.02 14.29
N PHE A 198 13.82 -10.01 13.73
CA PHE A 198 13.60 -9.55 12.37
C PHE A 198 14.18 -10.53 11.35
N PRO A 199 13.37 -11.10 10.43
CA PRO A 199 13.86 -11.91 9.33
C PRO A 199 14.51 -11.03 8.27
N ARG A 200 15.74 -11.39 7.85
CA ARG A 200 16.49 -10.70 6.79
C ARG A 200 17.22 -11.68 5.90
N GLY A 201 17.23 -11.38 4.59
CA GLY A 201 18.10 -12.07 3.64
C GLY A 201 19.55 -11.62 3.81
N VAL A 202 20.47 -12.53 3.60
CA VAL A 202 21.93 -12.29 3.64
C VAL A 202 22.47 -12.34 2.23
N ASN A 203 23.09 -11.24 1.76
CA ASN A 203 23.70 -11.16 0.44
C ASN A 203 25.00 -10.37 0.50
N GLY A 204 26.00 -10.84 -0.26
CA GLY A 204 27.30 -10.17 -0.37
C GLY A 204 28.27 -10.49 0.77
N ILE A 205 28.19 -11.65 1.39
CA ILE A 205 29.11 -12.08 2.46
C ILE A 205 30.57 -11.90 2.04
N LYS A 206 30.94 -12.40 0.83
CA LYS A 206 32.30 -12.27 0.30
C LYS A 206 32.69 -10.81 0.05
N LYS A 207 31.76 -9.98 -0.38
CA LYS A 207 32.00 -8.54 -0.66
C LYS A 207 32.37 -7.78 0.60
N TYR A 208 31.75 -8.10 1.73
CA TYR A 208 31.91 -7.38 2.98
C TYR A 208 32.88 -8.05 3.96
N ALA A 209 33.37 -9.26 3.67
CA ALA A 209 34.41 -9.89 4.48
C ALA A 209 35.73 -9.09 4.42
N SER A 210 36.47 -9.11 5.51
CA SER A 210 37.78 -8.44 5.61
C SER A 210 38.81 -9.40 6.17
N HIS A 211 40.02 -9.44 5.57
CA HIS A 211 41.13 -10.23 6.09
C HIS A 211 41.75 -9.63 7.37
N LYS A 212 41.63 -8.31 7.55
CA LYS A 212 42.17 -7.62 8.73
C LYS A 212 41.18 -7.55 9.89
N PHE A 213 39.89 -7.43 9.52
CA PHE A 213 38.77 -7.37 10.48
C PHE A 213 37.71 -8.36 10.00
N ILE A 214 36.85 -8.87 10.88
CA ILE A 214 35.80 -9.82 10.49
C ILE A 214 34.93 -9.27 9.35
N TYR A 215 34.68 -7.96 9.34
CA TYR A 215 33.86 -7.28 8.33
C TYR A 215 34.40 -5.87 8.01
N GLN A 216 33.98 -5.31 6.86
CA GLN A 216 34.36 -3.96 6.42
C GLN A 216 33.46 -2.89 7.06
N LYS A 217 33.92 -1.62 7.03
CA LYS A 217 33.09 -0.47 7.39
C LYS A 217 31.86 -0.42 6.46
N SER A 218 30.70 -0.01 6.98
CA SER A 218 29.42 0.07 6.25
C SER A 218 28.81 -1.28 5.82
N THR A 219 29.23 -2.40 6.44
CA THR A 219 28.58 -3.70 6.22
C THR A 219 27.14 -3.68 6.72
N PRO A 220 26.15 -4.12 5.93
CA PRO A 220 24.76 -4.25 6.37
C PRO A 220 24.64 -5.17 7.59
N ILE A 221 23.71 -4.83 8.52
CA ILE A 221 23.66 -5.49 9.83
C ILE A 221 23.49 -7.01 9.77
N ALA A 222 22.64 -7.50 8.85
CA ALA A 222 22.45 -8.94 8.64
C ALA A 222 23.74 -9.65 8.20
N VAL A 223 24.49 -9.02 7.27
CA VAL A 223 25.76 -9.55 6.79
C VAL A 223 26.84 -9.47 7.87
N LYS A 224 26.85 -8.38 8.64
CA LYS A 224 27.76 -8.22 9.79
C LYS A 224 27.55 -9.34 10.83
N GLY A 225 26.30 -9.59 11.23
CA GLY A 225 25.97 -10.69 12.14
C GLY A 225 26.37 -12.06 11.59
N SER A 226 26.12 -12.30 10.29
CA SER A 226 26.48 -13.54 9.62
C SER A 226 28.00 -13.76 9.56
N LEU A 227 28.77 -12.71 9.29
CA LEU A 227 30.25 -12.80 9.28
C LEU A 227 30.81 -13.07 10.67
N ILE A 228 30.26 -12.42 11.71
CA ILE A 228 30.65 -12.66 13.12
C ILE A 228 30.30 -14.12 13.48
N TYR A 229 29.09 -14.58 13.19
CA TYR A 229 28.68 -15.95 13.45
C TYR A 229 29.62 -16.96 12.75
N ASN A 230 29.87 -16.79 11.46
CA ASN A 230 30.75 -17.66 10.69
C ASN A 230 32.19 -17.68 11.27
N HIS A 231 32.69 -16.52 11.68
CA HIS A 231 33.99 -16.42 12.35
C HIS A 231 34.06 -17.26 13.63
N TYR A 232 33.02 -17.23 14.46
CA TYR A 232 32.99 -18.04 15.67
C TYR A 232 32.80 -19.54 15.40
N VAL A 233 32.04 -19.92 14.39
CA VAL A 233 31.94 -21.32 13.94
C VAL A 233 33.31 -21.84 13.55
N ASP A 234 34.11 -21.05 12.80
CA ASP A 234 35.47 -21.41 12.41
C ASP A 234 36.41 -21.48 13.61
N ARG A 235 36.45 -20.40 14.41
CA ARG A 235 37.37 -20.26 15.53
C ARG A 235 37.19 -21.34 16.61
N LEU A 236 35.96 -21.78 16.82
CA LEU A 236 35.61 -22.78 17.86
C LEU A 236 35.51 -24.21 17.29
N GLY A 237 35.76 -24.40 16.00
CA GLY A 237 35.71 -25.73 15.35
C GLY A 237 34.30 -26.35 15.35
N LEU A 238 33.24 -25.53 15.30
CA LEU A 238 31.85 -25.96 15.47
C LEU A 238 31.16 -26.41 14.17
N HIS A 239 31.89 -26.64 13.10
CA HIS A 239 31.35 -26.99 11.76
C HIS A 239 30.44 -28.24 11.76
N LYS A 240 30.68 -29.21 12.65
CA LYS A 240 29.87 -30.44 12.74
C LYS A 240 28.49 -30.14 13.36
N LYS A 241 28.36 -29.08 14.15
CA LYS A 241 27.15 -28.72 14.88
C LYS A 241 26.38 -27.59 14.24
N TYR A 242 27.09 -26.61 13.66
CA TYR A 242 26.51 -25.39 13.13
C TYR A 242 26.96 -25.15 11.68
N ARG A 243 26.00 -25.03 10.79
CA ARG A 243 26.24 -24.66 9.38
C ARG A 243 26.62 -23.18 9.30
N LYS A 244 27.59 -22.87 8.43
CA LYS A 244 27.87 -21.47 8.08
C LYS A 244 26.72 -20.84 7.32
N ILE A 245 26.50 -19.55 7.57
CA ILE A 245 25.57 -18.74 6.83
C ILE A 245 26.21 -18.34 5.50
N VAL A 246 25.49 -18.51 4.40
CA VAL A 246 25.96 -18.20 3.03
C VAL A 246 25.02 -17.20 2.34
N ASP A 247 25.45 -16.64 1.21
CA ASP A 247 24.62 -15.75 0.41
C ASP A 247 23.32 -16.44 -0.03
N GLY A 248 22.20 -15.76 0.12
CA GLY A 248 20.85 -16.29 -0.12
C GLY A 248 20.16 -16.85 1.12
N ASP A 249 20.89 -17.10 2.22
CA ASP A 249 20.28 -17.52 3.48
C ASP A 249 19.39 -16.43 4.07
N LYS A 250 18.39 -16.87 4.83
CA LYS A 250 17.55 -15.99 5.67
C LYS A 250 17.93 -16.18 7.13
N ILE A 251 18.21 -15.11 7.81
CA ILE A 251 18.49 -15.10 9.25
C ILE A 251 17.46 -14.28 10.01
N LYS A 252 17.31 -14.54 11.28
CA LYS A 252 16.60 -13.68 12.22
C LYS A 252 17.61 -13.03 13.16
N PHE A 253 17.43 -11.76 13.47
CA PHE A 253 18.28 -11.06 14.43
C PHE A 253 17.46 -10.09 15.30
N VAL A 254 17.97 -9.79 16.47
CA VAL A 254 17.49 -8.73 17.38
C VAL A 254 18.60 -7.70 17.57
N HIS A 255 18.22 -6.51 17.89
CA HIS A 255 19.10 -5.40 18.24
C HIS A 255 19.24 -5.32 19.75
#